data_6ccf891f8151e04863ac38203ec62f91
#
_entry.id   6ccf891f8151e04863ac38203ec62f91
#
_cell.length_a   1.000
_cell.length_b   1.000
_cell.length_c   1.000
_cell.angle_alpha   90.00
_cell.angle_beta   90.00
_cell.angle_gamma   90.00
#
_symmetry.space_group_name_H-M   'P 1'
#
loop_
_entity.id
_entity.type
_entity.pdbx_description
1 polymer ?
#
loop_
_entity_poly.entity_id
_entity_poly.type
_entity_poly.pdbx_seq_one_letter_code
_entity_poly.pdbx_strand_id
1 'polypeptide(L)'
;GGIHQISRIDRIAGKAEWCLGVMDIKGATYNIVDGTRWLIDPKGNVSDAEDESAFQYVILLNDSDWGIACHDLVDTVLCEKENIKWRDPSRSKPWLAGIMKEQMCILLDTFAVVDMLQKGLVSNQQ
;
A
#
# COMPACT_ATOMS: atom_id res chain seq x y z
N GLY A 1 12.35 -6.26 -0.32
CA GLY A 1 11.23 -5.94 0.52
C GLY A 1 11.49 -6.27 1.96
N GLY A 2 10.50 -6.06 2.74
CA GLY A 2 10.57 -6.37 4.15
C GLY A 2 9.55 -5.58 4.92
N ILE A 3 9.42 -5.95 6.18
CA ILE A 3 8.48 -5.30 7.09
C ILE A 3 9.32 -4.66 8.19
N HIS A 4 9.07 -3.40 8.45
CA HIS A 4 9.81 -2.64 9.46
C HIS A 4 8.86 -1.87 10.33
N GLN A 5 9.27 -1.67 11.58
CA GLN A 5 8.53 -0.81 12.49
C GLN A 5 8.79 0.64 12.10
N ILE A 6 7.74 1.45 12.13
CA ILE A 6 7.89 2.86 11.83
C ILE A 6 8.53 3.55 13.02
N SER A 7 9.68 4.19 12.79
CA SER A 7 10.30 5.01 13.81
C SER A 7 9.91 6.47 13.62
N ARG A 8 10.00 6.97 12.39
CA ARG A 8 9.70 8.36 12.10
C ARG A 8 9.47 8.53 10.62
N ILE A 9 8.40 9.21 10.28
CA ILE A 9 8.12 9.60 8.90
C ILE A 9 8.26 11.11 8.82
N ASP A 10 9.15 11.58 7.95
CA ASP A 10 9.36 13.00 7.73
C ASP A 10 8.46 13.46 6.62
N ARG A 11 7.62 14.42 6.91
CA ARG A 11 6.70 14.97 5.94
C ARG A 11 7.42 15.85 4.95
N ILE A 12 6.97 15.79 3.70
CA ILE A 12 7.52 16.63 2.64
C ILE A 12 6.38 17.42 2.04
N ALA A 13 6.51 18.74 2.06
CA ALA A 13 5.49 19.62 1.51
C ALA A 13 5.36 19.41 0.00
N GLY A 14 4.15 19.59 -0.51
CA GLY A 14 3.90 19.50 -1.94
C GLY A 14 3.62 18.11 -2.45
N LYS A 15 3.61 17.10 -1.59
CA LYS A 15 3.29 15.75 -1.99
C LYS A 15 1.78 15.53 -1.98
N ALA A 16 1.34 14.51 -2.71
CA ALA A 16 -0.06 14.11 -2.71
C ALA A 16 -0.50 13.69 -1.31
N GLU A 17 -1.80 13.76 -1.07
CA GLU A 17 -2.34 13.42 0.25
C GLU A 17 -2.08 11.99 0.66
N TRP A 18 -2.00 11.08 -0.32
CA TRP A 18 -1.75 9.68 -0.02
C TRP A 18 -0.30 9.41 0.33
N CYS A 19 0.60 10.35 0.10
CA CYS A 19 2.00 10.21 0.45
C CYS A 19 2.24 10.77 1.84
N LEU A 20 2.62 9.89 2.77
CA LEU A 20 2.83 10.30 4.15
C LEU A 20 4.16 11.03 4.34
N GLY A 21 5.15 10.75 3.50
CA GLY A 21 6.45 11.35 3.60
C GLY A 21 7.54 10.35 3.32
N VAL A 22 8.70 10.54 3.92
CA VAL A 22 9.85 9.65 3.73
C VAL A 22 10.33 9.10 5.06
N MET A 23 10.95 7.95 5.00
CA MET A 23 11.50 7.29 6.16
C MET A 23 12.83 6.66 5.80
N ASP A 24 13.81 6.82 6.68
CA ASP A 24 15.10 6.17 6.51
C ASP A 24 15.08 4.81 7.16
N ILE A 25 15.51 3.81 6.42
CA ILE A 25 15.64 2.45 6.93
C ILE A 25 17.02 1.94 6.53
N LYS A 26 17.85 1.70 7.52
CA LYS A 26 19.20 1.14 7.30
C LYS A 26 20.00 1.94 6.28
N GLY A 27 19.89 3.24 6.35
CA GLY A 27 20.67 4.13 5.50
C GLY A 27 20.05 4.43 4.14
N ALA A 28 18.91 3.88 3.84
CA ALA A 28 18.19 4.16 2.60
C ALA A 28 16.91 4.91 2.88
N THR A 29 16.51 5.77 1.98
CA THR A 29 15.32 6.60 2.12
C THR A 29 14.20 6.03 1.28
N TYR A 30 13.04 5.87 1.88
CA TYR A 30 11.87 5.31 1.22
C TYR A 30 10.71 6.28 1.28
N ASN A 31 9.95 6.33 0.20
CA ASN A 31 8.70 7.06 0.14
C ASN A 31 7.59 6.19 0.74
N ILE A 32 6.87 6.72 1.71
CA ILE A 32 5.87 5.96 2.46
C ILE A 32 4.49 6.46 2.07
N VAL A 33 3.61 5.52 1.72
CA VAL A 33 2.27 5.86 1.28
C VAL A 33 1.23 5.24 2.17
N ASP A 34 0.09 5.93 2.24
CA ASP A 34 -1.13 5.40 2.86
C ASP A 34 -1.88 4.61 1.77
N GLY A 35 -1.76 3.29 1.84
CA GLY A 35 -2.31 2.44 0.79
C GLY A 35 -3.82 2.54 0.66
N THR A 36 -4.50 2.68 1.78
CA THR A 36 -5.95 2.82 1.76
C THR A 36 -6.37 4.10 1.06
N ARG A 37 -5.74 5.20 1.42
CA ARG A 37 -6.07 6.49 0.80
C ARG A 37 -5.70 6.52 -0.67
N TRP A 38 -4.64 5.85 -1.02
CA TRP A 38 -4.16 5.87 -2.41
C TRP A 38 -4.97 4.95 -3.32
N LEU A 39 -5.25 3.71 -2.86
CA LEU A 39 -5.81 2.68 -3.73
C LEU A 39 -7.30 2.45 -3.52
N ILE A 40 -7.75 2.50 -2.29
CA ILE A 40 -9.08 2.00 -1.94
C ILE A 40 -10.07 3.13 -1.78
N ASP A 41 -9.66 4.20 -1.12
CA ASP A 41 -10.55 5.33 -0.84
C ASP A 41 -9.85 6.64 -1.15
N PRO A 42 -9.45 6.86 -2.40
CA PRO A 42 -8.67 8.06 -2.76
C PRO A 42 -9.42 9.36 -2.55
N LYS A 43 -10.74 9.30 -2.51
CA LYS A 43 -11.56 10.51 -2.33
C LYS A 43 -11.96 10.74 -0.88
N GLY A 44 -11.58 9.83 0.00
CA GLY A 44 -11.90 9.97 1.42
C GLY A 44 -13.36 9.81 1.75
N ASN A 45 -14.09 9.03 0.94
CA ASN A 45 -15.54 8.91 1.11
C ASN A 45 -15.94 7.97 2.23
N VAL A 46 -15.12 6.98 2.51
CA VAL A 46 -15.50 5.89 3.39
C VAL A 46 -15.06 6.13 4.80
N SER A 47 -13.84 6.55 4.97
CA SER A 47 -13.27 6.63 6.31
C SER A 47 -13.05 8.06 6.71
N ASP A 48 -13.19 8.29 7.99
CA ASP A 48 -12.64 9.47 8.59
C ASP A 48 -11.14 9.42 8.46
N ALA A 49 -10.53 10.59 8.51
CA ALA A 49 -9.09 10.66 8.46
C ALA A 49 -8.52 9.81 9.56
N GLU A 50 -7.82 8.76 9.18
CA GLU A 50 -7.11 7.95 10.15
C GLU A 50 -6.00 8.79 10.75
N ASP A 51 -5.82 8.64 12.04
CA ASP A 51 -4.70 9.29 12.70
C ASP A 51 -3.43 8.62 12.22
N GLU A 52 -2.56 9.41 11.61
CA GLU A 52 -1.31 8.87 11.08
C GLU A 52 -0.44 8.26 12.17
N SER A 53 -0.61 8.71 13.41
CA SER A 53 0.13 8.13 14.51
C SER A 53 -0.25 6.68 14.79
N ALA A 54 -1.36 6.22 14.23
CA ALA A 54 -1.76 4.82 14.37
C ALA A 54 -1.00 3.88 13.43
N PHE A 55 -0.32 4.41 12.42
CA PHE A 55 0.53 3.57 11.57
C PHE A 55 1.74 3.12 12.35
N GLN A 56 1.95 1.81 12.42
CA GLN A 56 3.04 1.24 13.21
C GLN A 56 4.10 0.54 12.38
N TYR A 57 3.73 0.10 11.18
CA TYR A 57 4.63 -0.71 10.36
C TYR A 57 4.64 -0.21 8.94
N VAL A 58 5.73 -0.50 8.24
CA VAL A 58 5.83 -0.24 6.81
C VAL A 58 6.26 -1.51 6.12
N ILE A 59 5.62 -1.79 4.99
CA ILE A 59 5.98 -2.91 4.13
C ILE A 59 6.67 -2.34 2.91
N LEU A 60 7.94 -2.68 2.74
CA LEU A 60 8.71 -2.24 1.58
C LEU A 60 8.33 -3.08 0.37
N LEU A 61 8.17 -2.43 -0.76
CA LEU A 61 7.68 -3.07 -1.97
C LEU A 61 8.82 -3.44 -2.89
N ASN A 62 9.02 -4.74 -3.08
CA ASN A 62 10.01 -5.27 -4.03
C ASN A 62 11.35 -4.57 -3.84
N ASP A 63 12.09 -4.36 -4.92
CA ASP A 63 13.36 -3.62 -4.91
C ASP A 63 13.11 -2.17 -5.31
N SER A 64 12.24 -1.51 -4.58
CA SER A 64 11.83 -0.15 -4.90
C SER A 64 12.10 0.77 -3.73
N ASP A 65 11.90 2.07 -3.97
CA ASP A 65 12.00 3.10 -2.94
C ASP A 65 10.65 3.41 -2.30
N TRP A 66 9.72 2.46 -2.35
CA TRP A 66 8.36 2.67 -1.88
C TRP A 66 7.99 1.70 -0.78
N GLY A 67 7.24 2.20 0.19
CA GLY A 67 6.68 1.37 1.26
C GLY A 67 5.26 1.78 1.56
N ILE A 68 4.48 0.82 2.04
CA ILE A 68 3.09 1.05 2.42
C ILE A 68 2.98 1.00 3.94
N ALA A 69 2.43 2.05 4.52
CA ALA A 69 2.21 2.11 5.97
C ALA A 69 1.02 1.24 6.36
N CYS A 70 1.14 0.58 7.50
CA CYS A 70 0.11 -0.31 8.03
C CYS A 70 -0.10 -0.03 9.51
N HIS A 71 -1.35 -0.23 9.96
CA HIS A 71 -1.67 -0.09 11.38
C HIS A 71 -1.22 -1.32 12.17
N ASP A 72 -1.53 -2.48 11.65
CA ASP A 72 -1.25 -3.74 12.31
C ASP A 72 -0.78 -4.77 11.30
N LEU A 73 -0.10 -5.78 11.83
CA LEU A 73 0.28 -6.95 11.05
C LEU A 73 -0.48 -8.15 11.59
N VAL A 74 -0.97 -8.97 10.67
CA VAL A 74 -1.51 -10.25 11.05
C VAL A 74 -0.49 -11.33 10.68
N ASP A 75 -0.69 -12.52 11.21
CA ASP A 75 0.22 -13.62 10.91
C ASP A 75 0.21 -13.96 9.43
N THR A 76 1.31 -14.53 8.99
CA THR A 76 1.37 -15.11 7.67
C THR A 76 0.40 -16.28 7.61
N VAL A 77 -0.44 -16.31 6.59
CA VAL A 77 -1.40 -17.38 6.43
C VAL A 77 -1.07 -18.19 5.19
N LEU A 78 -1.38 -19.47 5.26
CA LEU A 78 -1.26 -20.34 4.10
C LEU A 78 -2.49 -20.10 3.22
N CYS A 79 -2.23 -19.77 1.96
CA CYS A 79 -3.29 -19.45 1.03
C CYS A 79 -3.26 -20.44 -0.13
N GLU A 80 -4.33 -21.17 -0.30
CA GLU A 80 -4.43 -22.13 -1.41
C GLU A 80 -5.06 -21.46 -2.61
N LYS A 81 -4.60 -21.84 -3.80
CA LYS A 81 -5.06 -21.21 -5.03
C LYS A 81 -6.57 -21.31 -5.21
N GLU A 82 -7.17 -22.39 -4.74
CA GLU A 82 -8.59 -22.62 -4.87
C GLU A 82 -9.42 -21.60 -4.08
N ASN A 83 -8.82 -21.01 -3.08
CA ASN A 83 -9.51 -20.05 -2.21
C ASN A 83 -9.33 -18.61 -2.68
N ILE A 84 -8.69 -18.43 -3.80
CA ILE A 84 -8.44 -17.10 -4.36
C ILE A 84 -9.31 -16.91 -5.58
N LYS A 85 -10.04 -15.80 -5.59
CA LYS A 85 -10.72 -15.35 -6.79
C LYS A 85 -9.78 -14.40 -7.51
N TRP A 86 -9.19 -14.86 -8.60
CA TRP A 86 -8.23 -14.06 -9.35
C TRP A 86 -8.94 -13.02 -10.18
N ARG A 87 -8.28 -11.88 -10.34
CA ARG A 87 -8.82 -10.80 -11.15
C ARG A 87 -8.56 -11.05 -12.63
N ASP A 88 -9.50 -10.56 -13.42
CA ASP A 88 -9.33 -10.47 -14.86
C ASP A 88 -8.31 -9.36 -15.14
N PRO A 89 -7.19 -9.65 -15.79
CA PRO A 89 -6.16 -8.64 -16.00
C PRO A 89 -6.62 -7.47 -16.88
N SER A 90 -7.73 -7.61 -17.58
CA SER A 90 -8.26 -6.51 -18.40
C SER A 90 -9.02 -5.47 -17.58
N ARG A 91 -9.24 -5.71 -16.29
CA ARG A 91 -9.98 -4.78 -15.46
C ARG A 91 -9.17 -3.55 -15.11
N SER A 92 -9.87 -2.55 -14.58
CA SER A 92 -9.32 -1.21 -14.38
C SER A 92 -8.41 -1.07 -13.17
N LYS A 93 -8.28 -2.11 -12.35
CA LYS A 93 -7.47 -2.03 -11.13
C LYS A 93 -6.27 -2.95 -11.26
N PRO A 94 -5.19 -2.50 -11.88
CA PRO A 94 -4.04 -3.37 -12.11
C PRO A 94 -3.35 -3.81 -10.83
N TRP A 95 -3.51 -3.05 -9.76
CA TRP A 95 -2.90 -3.36 -8.46
C TRP A 95 -3.60 -4.51 -7.73
N LEU A 96 -4.81 -4.85 -8.15
CA LEU A 96 -5.59 -5.88 -7.48
C LEU A 96 -5.39 -7.22 -8.18
N ALA A 97 -4.65 -8.12 -7.53
CA ALA A 97 -4.38 -9.44 -8.11
C ALA A 97 -5.53 -10.40 -7.88
N GLY A 98 -6.14 -10.33 -6.71
CA GLY A 98 -7.22 -11.25 -6.39
C GLY A 98 -7.80 -10.98 -5.02
N ILE A 99 -8.75 -11.82 -4.63
CA ILE A 99 -9.43 -11.71 -3.34
C ILE A 99 -9.40 -13.08 -2.67
N MET A 100 -8.97 -13.09 -1.41
CA MET A 100 -9.05 -14.27 -0.56
C MET A 100 -10.42 -14.27 0.09
N LYS A 101 -11.25 -15.24 -0.29
CA LYS A 101 -12.67 -15.20 0.10
C LYS A 101 -12.88 -15.39 1.58
N GLU A 102 -12.22 -16.36 2.18
CA GLU A 102 -12.47 -16.68 3.58
C GLU A 102 -11.99 -15.59 4.51
N GLN A 103 -10.84 -15.03 4.21
CA GLN A 103 -10.25 -14.01 5.07
C GLN A 103 -10.75 -12.61 4.74
N MET A 104 -11.51 -12.48 3.66
CA MET A 104 -11.98 -11.17 3.20
C MET A 104 -10.84 -10.20 2.98
N CYS A 105 -9.76 -10.70 2.41
CA CYS A 105 -8.55 -9.91 2.15
C CYS A 105 -8.34 -9.75 0.66
N ILE A 106 -7.78 -8.62 0.28
CA ILE A 106 -7.37 -8.42 -1.11
C ILE A 106 -5.91 -8.80 -1.25
N LEU A 107 -5.56 -9.28 -2.44
CA LEU A 107 -4.18 -9.57 -2.80
C LEU A 107 -3.70 -8.49 -3.73
N LEU A 108 -2.56 -7.91 -3.42
CA LEU A 108 -1.97 -6.86 -4.24
C LEU A 108 -0.99 -7.45 -5.24
N ASP A 109 -1.03 -6.93 -6.44
CA ASP A 109 0.03 -7.15 -7.41
C ASP A 109 1.09 -6.08 -7.13
N THR A 110 2.13 -6.46 -6.40
CA THR A 110 3.11 -5.48 -5.92
C THR A 110 3.92 -4.88 -7.06
N PHE A 111 4.15 -5.61 -8.14
CA PHE A 111 4.84 -5.04 -9.29
C PHE A 111 4.00 -3.96 -9.95
N ALA A 112 2.71 -4.19 -10.08
CA ALA A 112 1.81 -3.18 -10.64
C ALA A 112 1.72 -1.97 -9.72
N VAL A 113 1.70 -2.18 -8.41
CA VAL A 113 1.67 -1.09 -7.45
C VAL A 113 2.90 -0.20 -7.61
N VAL A 114 4.08 -0.81 -7.64
CA VAL A 114 5.33 -0.04 -7.80
C VAL A 114 5.33 0.72 -9.12
N ASP A 115 4.90 0.08 -10.19
CA ASP A 115 4.85 0.73 -11.50
C ASP A 115 3.94 1.96 -11.47
N MET A 116 2.78 1.84 -10.84
CA MET A 116 1.85 2.96 -10.70
C MET A 116 2.45 4.10 -9.88
N LEU A 117 3.14 3.75 -8.79
CA LEU A 117 3.78 4.76 -7.95
C LEU A 117 4.88 5.50 -8.70
N GLN A 118 5.69 4.77 -9.42
CA GLN A 118 6.79 5.37 -10.18
C GLN A 118 6.29 6.30 -11.28
N LYS A 119 5.14 6.00 -11.84
CA LYS A 119 4.52 6.83 -12.87
C LYS A 119 3.69 7.96 -12.29
N GLY A 120 3.56 8.02 -10.97
CA GLY A 120 2.76 9.03 -10.32
C GLY A 120 1.27 8.85 -10.50
N LEU A 121 0.83 7.65 -10.85
CA LEU A 121 -0.58 7.37 -11.07
C LEU A 121 -1.26 7.01 -9.77
N VAL A 122 -2.46 7.50 -9.59
CA VAL A 122 -3.33 7.10 -8.49
C VAL A 122 -4.67 6.67 -9.07
N SER A 123 -5.40 5.85 -8.31
CA SER A 123 -6.61 5.23 -8.83
C SER A 123 -7.70 6.25 -9.15
N ASN A 124 -7.65 7.42 -8.56
CA ASN A 124 -8.67 8.46 -8.78
C ASN A 124 -8.24 9.52 -9.77
N GLN A 125 -7.09 9.38 -10.40
CA GLN A 125 -6.65 10.33 -11.40
C GLN A 125 -7.40 10.07 -12.69
N GLN A 126 -8.05 11.06 -13.15
CA GLN A 126 -8.87 10.94 -14.34
C GLN A 126 -8.84 12.25 -15.10
#